data_f5427f1bfcd990a39f2e0a6e55d243fc
#
_entry.id   f5427f1bfcd990a39f2e0a6e55d243fc
#
_cell.length_a   1.000
_cell.length_b   1.000
_cell.length_c   1.000
_cell.angle_alpha   90.00
_cell.angle_beta   90.00
_cell.angle_gamma   90.00
#
_symmetry.space_group_name_H-M   'P 1'
#
loop_
_entity.id
_entity.type
_entity.pdbx_description
1 polymer ?
#
loop_
_entity_poly.entity_id
_entity_poly.type
_entity_poly.pdbx_seq_one_letter_code
_entity_poly.pdbx_strand_id
1 'polypeptide(L)'
;AGQPIGAGLRAQHWLGRVLVLNNVRKLIGIHRCRFLVTGAAPISPDLVRWYLALGVPMLEVWGQTESGGGATCMPVSRIKPGLIGVANAYCEVRLSDEGELLIRGDNVFMGYLNQPEKTAETIDAEGWLHTGDVGTQDADGFFKISDRLKDIIITAGGKNITPSEIENQLKFSPYITDAVVIGDKRPYLVCLVMIDHENFAQDHDIPFSNYASLCRAPEVQKLIEGEVERVNKQFARVEQVKKFRLIEQKLGAEDEELTPTMKLKRKFVNQKYADLIESMYRP
;
A
#
# COMPACT_ATOMS: atom_id res chain seq x y z
N ALA A 1 3.62 12.21 -22.09
CA ALA A 1 3.56 13.04 -23.32
C ALA A 1 2.54 12.37 -24.25
N GLY A 2 1.34 12.97 -24.40
CA GLY A 2 0.25 12.39 -25.16
C GLY A 2 0.53 12.42 -26.66
N GLN A 3 0.73 11.25 -27.26
CA GLN A 3 0.58 11.12 -28.69
C GLN A 3 -0.89 11.39 -29.09
N PRO A 4 -1.16 12.05 -30.23
CA PRO A 4 -2.53 12.28 -30.67
C PRO A 4 -3.23 10.96 -30.94
N ILE A 5 -4.33 10.73 -30.22
CA ILE A 5 -5.13 9.51 -30.34
C ILE A 5 -5.86 9.56 -31.70
N GLY A 6 -5.67 8.55 -32.55
CA GLY A 6 -6.31 8.43 -33.85
C GLY A 6 -7.84 8.36 -33.76
N ALA A 7 -8.54 8.82 -34.80
CA ALA A 7 -10.01 8.87 -34.84
C ALA A 7 -10.68 7.50 -34.59
N GLY A 8 -10.11 6.42 -35.13
CA GLY A 8 -10.61 5.06 -34.91
C GLY A 8 -10.61 4.64 -33.44
N LEU A 9 -9.52 4.92 -32.71
CA LEU A 9 -9.42 4.60 -31.28
C LEU A 9 -10.37 5.46 -30.44
N ARG A 10 -10.60 6.72 -30.82
CA ARG A 10 -11.61 7.56 -30.18
C ARG A 10 -13.02 7.02 -30.35
N ALA A 11 -13.36 6.53 -31.56
CA ALA A 11 -14.65 5.92 -31.82
C ALA A 11 -14.86 4.62 -31.03
N GLN A 12 -13.83 3.75 -30.99
CA GLN A 12 -13.84 2.52 -30.17
C GLN A 12 -14.02 2.83 -28.68
N HIS A 13 -13.27 3.80 -28.15
CA HIS A 13 -13.39 4.23 -26.75
C HIS A 13 -14.78 4.80 -26.46
N TRP A 14 -15.35 5.62 -27.36
CA TRP A 14 -16.70 6.16 -27.21
C TRP A 14 -17.74 5.03 -27.16
N LEU A 15 -17.65 4.07 -28.08
CA LEU A 15 -18.55 2.92 -28.12
C LEU A 15 -18.42 2.07 -26.84
N GLY A 16 -17.20 1.74 -26.42
CA GLY A 16 -16.92 1.02 -25.17
C GLY A 16 -17.48 1.78 -23.95
N ARG A 17 -17.34 3.10 -23.94
CA ARG A 17 -17.88 3.95 -22.85
C ARG A 17 -19.40 3.86 -22.78
N VAL A 18 -20.10 3.92 -23.90
CA VAL A 18 -21.57 3.90 -23.95
C VAL A 18 -22.10 2.50 -23.58
N LEU A 19 -21.53 1.45 -24.16
CA LEU A 19 -22.06 0.09 -24.02
C LEU A 19 -21.64 -0.59 -22.70
N VAL A 20 -20.43 -0.33 -22.21
CA VAL A 20 -19.83 -1.08 -21.09
C VAL A 20 -19.50 -0.17 -19.93
N LEU A 21 -18.58 0.81 -20.09
CA LEU A 21 -17.99 1.53 -18.97
C LEU A 21 -19.02 2.33 -18.14
N ASN A 22 -20.02 2.93 -18.81
CA ASN A 22 -21.10 3.63 -18.11
C ASN A 22 -21.97 2.69 -17.26
N ASN A 23 -22.18 1.45 -17.73
CA ASN A 23 -22.94 0.45 -16.96
C ASN A 23 -22.13 -0.04 -15.76
N VAL A 24 -20.84 -0.28 -15.93
CA VAL A 24 -19.94 -0.59 -14.82
C VAL A 24 -19.94 0.53 -13.77
N ARG A 25 -19.79 1.79 -14.20
CA ARG A 25 -19.86 2.96 -13.28
C ARG A 25 -21.17 3.06 -12.52
N LYS A 26 -22.30 2.72 -13.15
CA LYS A 26 -23.61 2.67 -12.48
C LYS A 26 -23.68 1.53 -11.48
N LEU A 27 -23.20 0.34 -11.87
CA LEU A 27 -23.21 -0.86 -11.03
C LEU A 27 -22.45 -0.66 -9.72
N ILE A 28 -21.26 -0.05 -9.80
CA ILE A 28 -20.43 0.24 -8.61
C ILE A 28 -20.75 1.59 -7.94
N GLY A 29 -21.79 2.29 -8.41
CA GLY A 29 -22.32 3.49 -7.75
C GLY A 29 -21.54 4.80 -8.00
N ILE A 30 -20.52 4.82 -8.89
CA ILE A 30 -19.63 5.98 -9.09
C ILE A 30 -20.00 6.85 -10.31
N HIS A 31 -21.12 6.60 -10.97
CA HIS A 31 -21.49 7.27 -12.21
C HIS A 31 -21.72 8.79 -12.08
N ARG A 32 -21.93 9.29 -10.85
CA ARG A 32 -22.09 10.72 -10.52
C ARG A 32 -20.85 11.34 -9.89
N CYS A 33 -19.81 10.55 -9.65
CA CYS A 33 -18.57 11.06 -9.06
C CYS A 33 -17.81 11.92 -10.08
N ARG A 34 -17.35 13.09 -9.65
CA ARG A 34 -16.43 13.94 -10.41
C ARG A 34 -15.02 13.41 -10.36
N PHE A 35 -14.62 12.95 -9.19
CA PHE A 35 -13.36 12.27 -8.87
C PHE A 35 -13.55 11.40 -7.63
N LEU A 36 -12.65 10.48 -7.43
CA LEU A 36 -12.51 9.68 -6.22
C LEU A 36 -11.24 10.12 -5.49
N VAL A 37 -11.22 9.96 -4.18
CA VAL A 37 -10.03 10.23 -3.35
C VAL A 37 -9.66 8.94 -2.63
N THR A 38 -8.38 8.64 -2.62
CA THR A 38 -7.79 7.52 -1.87
C THR A 38 -6.62 8.03 -1.04
N GLY A 39 -6.43 7.47 0.14
CA GLY A 39 -5.37 7.86 1.05
C GLY A 39 -5.32 6.96 2.28
N ALA A 40 -4.54 7.34 3.29
CA ALA A 40 -4.31 6.60 4.52
C ALA A 40 -3.59 5.23 4.34
N ALA A 41 -3.60 4.66 3.14
CA ALA A 41 -2.81 3.48 2.77
C ALA A 41 -2.37 3.59 1.31
N PRO A 42 -1.23 3.03 0.94
CA PRO A 42 -0.81 2.94 -0.45
C PRO A 42 -1.84 2.18 -1.28
N ILE A 43 -2.04 2.62 -2.51
CA ILE A 43 -2.91 1.95 -3.48
C ILE A 43 -2.07 1.45 -4.66
N SER A 44 -2.49 0.35 -5.28
CA SER A 44 -1.86 -0.10 -6.51
C SER A 44 -2.02 0.94 -7.64
N PRO A 45 -0.94 1.35 -8.30
CA PRO A 45 -1.01 2.22 -9.47
C PRO A 45 -1.92 1.67 -10.59
N ASP A 46 -2.02 0.34 -10.71
CA ASP A 46 -2.87 -0.30 -11.71
C ASP A 46 -4.35 -0.14 -11.39
N LEU A 47 -4.72 -0.14 -10.10
CA LEU A 47 -6.09 0.17 -9.69
C LEU A 47 -6.46 1.63 -10.01
N VAL A 48 -5.53 2.57 -9.78
CA VAL A 48 -5.73 3.97 -10.20
C VAL A 48 -5.91 4.07 -11.72
N ARG A 49 -5.09 3.37 -12.51
CA ARG A 49 -5.23 3.31 -13.98
C ARG A 49 -6.57 2.72 -14.41
N TRP A 50 -7.07 1.70 -13.70
CA TRP A 50 -8.36 1.09 -13.96
C TRP A 50 -9.51 2.10 -13.79
N TYR A 51 -9.53 2.87 -12.70
CA TYR A 51 -10.53 3.93 -12.50
C TYR A 51 -10.42 5.05 -13.55
N LEU A 52 -9.20 5.42 -13.94
CA LEU A 52 -8.96 6.35 -15.03
C LEU A 52 -9.53 5.82 -16.36
N ALA A 53 -9.38 4.53 -16.65
CA ALA A 53 -9.95 3.88 -17.83
C ALA A 53 -11.48 3.88 -17.80
N LEU A 54 -12.10 3.76 -16.62
CA LEU A 54 -13.54 3.95 -16.44
C LEU A 54 -13.98 5.41 -16.67
N GLY A 55 -13.03 6.36 -16.74
CA GLY A 55 -13.30 7.79 -16.91
C GLY A 55 -13.67 8.50 -15.61
N VAL A 56 -13.25 7.98 -14.46
CA VAL A 56 -13.36 8.64 -13.15
C VAL A 56 -11.95 8.85 -12.59
N PRO A 57 -11.48 10.10 -12.47
CA PRO A 57 -10.19 10.40 -11.86
C PRO A 57 -10.14 9.89 -10.42
N MET A 58 -9.08 9.17 -10.06
CA MET A 58 -8.78 8.78 -8.69
C MET A 58 -7.55 9.54 -8.23
N LEU A 59 -7.69 10.30 -7.16
CA LEU A 59 -6.67 11.20 -6.64
C LEU A 59 -6.07 10.58 -5.39
N GLU A 60 -4.76 10.38 -5.39
CA GLU A 60 -4.03 9.97 -4.19
C GLU A 60 -3.77 11.21 -3.33
N VAL A 61 -4.06 11.09 -2.03
CA VAL A 61 -3.77 12.10 -1.02
C VAL A 61 -2.91 11.47 0.07
N TRP A 62 -2.01 12.25 0.63
CA TRP A 62 -1.18 11.82 1.74
C TRP A 62 -1.18 12.85 2.86
N GLY A 63 -1.09 12.36 4.07
CA GLY A 63 -0.98 13.08 5.31
C GLY A 63 -1.30 12.16 6.48
N GLN A 64 -1.33 12.73 7.66
CA GLN A 64 -1.58 12.01 8.91
C GLN A 64 -2.42 12.86 9.85
N THR A 65 -2.85 12.30 10.97
CA THR A 65 -3.67 13.01 11.97
C THR A 65 -2.98 14.29 12.43
N GLU A 66 -1.69 14.24 12.62
CA GLU A 66 -0.81 15.33 13.03
C GLU A 66 -0.74 16.47 12.00
N SER A 67 -1.14 16.25 10.77
CA SER A 67 -1.23 17.26 9.69
C SER A 67 -2.65 17.56 9.25
N GLY A 68 -3.67 17.28 10.09
CA GLY A 68 -5.06 17.53 9.75
C GLY A 68 -5.61 16.68 8.60
N GLY A 69 -4.95 15.56 8.31
CA GLY A 69 -5.39 14.55 7.32
C GLY A 69 -4.75 14.66 5.96
N GLY A 70 -4.54 15.84 5.37
CA GLY A 70 -4.00 15.95 4.02
C GLY A 70 -2.90 16.99 3.87
N ALA A 71 -1.67 16.59 3.60
CA ALA A 71 -0.56 17.49 3.30
C ALA A 71 -0.27 17.58 1.79
N THR A 72 -0.45 16.47 1.05
CA THR A 72 -0.37 16.49 -0.41
C THR A 72 -1.65 15.98 -1.06
N CYS A 73 -1.87 16.39 -2.31
CA CYS A 73 -2.99 15.91 -3.12
C CYS A 73 -2.58 15.80 -4.58
N MET A 74 -3.09 14.77 -5.25
CA MET A 74 -2.94 14.60 -6.69
C MET A 74 -3.80 15.61 -7.45
N PRO A 75 -3.22 16.48 -8.30
CA PRO A 75 -4.01 17.41 -9.13
C PRO A 75 -4.87 16.65 -10.16
N VAL A 76 -6.17 16.97 -10.25
CA VAL A 76 -7.09 16.36 -11.24
C VAL A 76 -6.60 16.52 -12.67
N SER A 77 -5.94 17.64 -12.97
CA SER A 77 -5.42 17.95 -14.31
C SER A 77 -4.18 17.14 -14.70
N ARG A 78 -3.50 16.52 -13.73
CA ARG A 78 -2.21 15.84 -13.96
C ARG A 78 -2.03 14.65 -13.01
N ILE A 79 -2.75 13.57 -13.29
CA ILE A 79 -2.70 12.37 -12.45
C ILE A 79 -1.49 11.52 -12.84
N LYS A 80 -0.65 11.21 -11.84
CA LYS A 80 0.51 10.31 -11.94
C LYS A 80 0.32 9.13 -10.98
N PRO A 81 -0.22 7.98 -11.44
CA PRO A 81 -0.46 6.82 -10.57
C PRO A 81 0.80 6.36 -9.85
N GLY A 82 0.69 6.11 -8.54
CA GLY A 82 1.81 5.72 -7.67
C GLY A 82 2.59 6.88 -7.06
N LEU A 83 2.13 8.12 -7.28
CA LEU A 83 2.63 9.30 -6.60
C LEU A 83 1.51 9.90 -5.75
N ILE A 84 1.86 10.53 -4.63
CA ILE A 84 0.91 11.13 -3.69
C ILE A 84 0.57 12.60 -3.99
N GLY A 85 0.94 13.10 -5.16
CA GLY A 85 0.66 14.45 -5.60
C GLY A 85 1.70 15.49 -5.18
N VAL A 86 1.25 16.73 -5.08
CA VAL A 86 2.05 17.90 -4.70
C VAL A 86 1.56 18.47 -3.38
N ALA A 87 2.36 19.29 -2.70
CA ALA A 87 1.96 19.97 -1.47
C ALA A 87 0.68 20.78 -1.67
N ASN A 88 -0.23 20.74 -0.70
CA ASN A 88 -1.41 21.58 -0.68
C ASN A 88 -1.02 23.04 -0.40
N ALA A 89 -1.84 23.97 -0.88
CA ALA A 89 -1.55 25.41 -0.80
C ALA A 89 -1.44 25.97 0.64
N TYR A 90 -1.91 25.25 1.63
CA TYR A 90 -1.91 25.65 3.04
C TYR A 90 -0.74 25.07 3.85
N CYS A 91 0.15 24.31 3.20
CA CYS A 91 1.34 23.76 3.87
C CYS A 91 2.54 23.68 2.93
N GLU A 92 3.70 23.58 3.53
CA GLU A 92 4.93 23.23 2.87
C GLU A 92 5.26 21.75 3.11
N VAL A 93 5.76 21.07 2.10
CA VAL A 93 6.28 19.70 2.21
C VAL A 93 7.66 19.66 1.60
N ARG A 94 8.63 19.09 2.31
CA ARG A 94 10.00 18.90 1.82
C ARG A 94 10.56 17.55 2.22
N LEU A 95 11.66 17.15 1.61
CA LEU A 95 12.46 16.01 2.05
C LEU A 95 13.58 16.48 2.98
N SER A 96 13.86 15.72 4.04
CA SER A 96 15.12 15.85 4.80
C SER A 96 16.29 15.26 4.01
N ASP A 97 17.50 15.41 4.54
CA ASP A 97 18.71 14.81 3.93
C ASP A 97 18.64 13.27 3.91
N GLU A 98 17.91 12.66 4.86
CA GLU A 98 17.66 11.21 4.94
C GLU A 98 16.45 10.75 4.08
N GLY A 99 15.79 11.69 3.40
CA GLY A 99 14.64 11.41 2.56
C GLY A 99 13.31 11.31 3.31
N GLU A 100 13.23 11.75 4.59
CA GLU A 100 11.98 11.85 5.32
C GLU A 100 11.15 13.02 4.78
N LEU A 101 9.84 12.82 4.62
CA LEU A 101 8.91 13.89 4.30
C LEU A 101 8.61 14.73 5.56
N LEU A 102 8.87 16.01 5.49
CA LEU A 102 8.61 16.98 6.54
C LEU A 102 7.46 17.89 6.12
N ILE A 103 6.59 18.25 7.07
CA ILE A 103 5.43 19.13 6.83
C ILE A 103 5.53 20.35 7.72
N ARG A 104 5.24 21.55 7.17
CA ARG A 104 5.10 22.78 7.93
C ARG A 104 3.91 23.59 7.42
N GLY A 105 3.10 24.13 8.33
CA GLY A 105 1.95 24.96 7.99
C GLY A 105 0.90 24.98 9.08
N ASP A 106 -0.15 25.75 8.85
CA ASP A 106 -1.25 25.93 9.82
C ASP A 106 -2.10 24.66 10.04
N ASN A 107 -1.90 23.64 9.21
CA ASN A 107 -2.53 22.33 9.33
C ASN A 107 -1.80 21.38 10.30
N VAL A 108 -0.60 21.74 10.75
CA VAL A 108 0.15 20.94 11.74
C VAL A 108 -0.50 21.11 13.11
N PHE A 109 -0.74 19.99 13.80
CA PHE A 109 -1.35 19.98 15.12
C PHE A 109 -0.49 20.71 16.17
N MET A 110 -1.10 21.13 17.29
CA MET A 110 -0.36 21.81 18.37
C MET A 110 0.52 20.86 19.20
N GLY A 111 0.22 19.55 19.16
CA GLY A 111 0.97 18.53 19.89
C GLY A 111 0.10 17.42 20.47
N TYR A 112 0.74 16.45 21.10
CA TYR A 112 0.08 15.35 21.79
C TYR A 112 -0.36 15.76 23.20
N LEU A 113 -1.61 15.50 23.54
CA LEU A 113 -2.19 15.81 24.83
C LEU A 113 -1.37 15.20 25.98
N ASN A 114 -0.91 16.02 26.92
CA ASN A 114 -0.11 15.62 28.08
C ASN A 114 1.20 14.88 27.74
N GLN A 115 1.74 15.06 26.52
CA GLN A 115 2.99 14.45 26.08
C GLN A 115 3.93 15.48 25.43
N PRO A 116 4.44 16.47 26.21
CA PRO A 116 5.27 17.55 25.65
C PRO A 116 6.60 17.04 25.06
N GLU A 117 7.22 16.03 25.66
CA GLU A 117 8.45 15.43 25.17
C GLU A 117 8.24 14.80 23.78
N LYS A 118 7.20 13.98 23.64
CA LYS A 118 6.85 13.37 22.34
C LYS A 118 6.47 14.43 21.31
N THR A 119 5.84 15.52 21.71
CA THR A 119 5.55 16.64 20.82
C THR A 119 6.85 17.28 20.30
N ALA A 120 7.81 17.54 21.19
CA ALA A 120 9.12 18.10 20.83
C ALA A 120 9.98 17.15 19.97
N GLU A 121 9.81 15.83 20.09
CA GLU A 121 10.42 14.84 19.19
C GLU A 121 9.77 14.83 17.80
N THR A 122 8.49 15.25 17.71
CA THR A 122 7.70 15.15 16.48
C THR A 122 7.68 16.47 15.70
N ILE A 123 7.71 17.60 16.39
CA ILE A 123 7.78 18.95 15.79
C ILE A 123 9.08 19.59 16.22
N ASP A 124 9.93 19.91 15.27
CA ASP A 124 11.21 20.57 15.55
C ASP A 124 11.06 22.07 15.92
N ALA A 125 12.17 22.69 16.31
CA ALA A 125 12.20 24.10 16.71
C ALA A 125 11.85 25.08 15.56
N GLU A 126 11.92 24.64 14.31
CA GLU A 126 11.58 25.41 13.11
C GLU A 126 10.11 25.20 12.69
N GLY A 127 9.35 24.37 13.42
CA GLY A 127 7.95 24.05 13.18
C GLY A 127 7.73 22.98 12.11
N TRP A 128 8.74 22.18 11.77
CA TRP A 128 8.59 21.06 10.87
C TRP A 128 8.11 19.82 11.64
N LEU A 129 7.02 19.25 11.15
CA LEU A 129 6.50 17.96 11.59
C LEU A 129 7.32 16.85 10.92
N HIS A 130 7.98 16.02 11.72
CA HIS A 130 8.63 14.78 11.32
C HIS A 130 7.59 13.68 11.15
N THR A 131 7.34 13.29 9.91
CA THR A 131 6.23 12.37 9.61
C THR A 131 6.58 10.90 9.82
N GLY A 132 7.87 10.57 9.79
CA GLY A 132 8.38 9.21 9.77
C GLY A 132 8.15 8.49 8.43
N ASP A 133 7.61 9.17 7.42
CA ASP A 133 7.44 8.62 6.07
C ASP A 133 8.61 9.04 5.18
N VAL A 134 9.23 8.08 4.49
CA VAL A 134 10.37 8.29 3.59
C VAL A 134 9.90 8.25 2.14
N GLY A 135 10.47 9.10 1.30
CA GLY A 135 10.06 9.17 -0.08
C GLY A 135 11.02 9.90 -0.98
N THR A 136 10.53 10.25 -2.15
CA THR A 136 11.27 10.99 -3.18
C THR A 136 10.37 12.07 -3.79
N GLN A 137 10.97 13.06 -4.45
CA GLN A 137 10.27 14.06 -5.23
C GLN A 137 10.77 14.03 -6.67
N ASP A 138 9.86 14.05 -7.64
CA ASP A 138 10.25 14.12 -9.04
C ASP A 138 10.52 15.57 -9.48
N ALA A 139 11.08 15.74 -10.69
CA ALA A 139 11.41 17.04 -11.25
C ALA A 139 10.20 17.98 -11.46
N ASP A 140 8.99 17.44 -11.42
CA ASP A 140 7.73 18.18 -11.54
C ASP A 140 7.15 18.57 -10.18
N GLY A 141 7.81 18.22 -9.07
CA GLY A 141 7.41 18.52 -7.71
C GLY A 141 6.44 17.51 -7.08
N PHE A 142 6.21 16.37 -7.73
CA PHE A 142 5.34 15.31 -7.18
C PHE A 142 6.12 14.43 -6.21
N PHE A 143 5.51 14.11 -5.08
CA PHE A 143 6.08 13.22 -4.08
C PHE A 143 5.66 11.77 -4.30
N LYS A 144 6.55 10.85 -3.96
CA LYS A 144 6.32 9.40 -3.84
C LYS A 144 6.70 8.98 -2.43
N ILE A 145 5.80 8.26 -1.74
CA ILE A 145 6.17 7.55 -0.51
C ILE A 145 6.84 6.23 -0.89
N SER A 146 7.96 5.95 -0.26
CA SER A 146 8.62 4.65 -0.34
C SER A 146 8.16 3.76 0.80
N ASP A 147 8.38 4.19 2.06
CA ASP A 147 7.96 3.44 3.25
C ASP A 147 7.96 4.33 4.51
N ARG A 148 7.69 3.72 5.66
CA ARG A 148 7.96 4.28 6.97
C ARG A 148 9.43 4.12 7.34
N LEU A 149 10.06 5.15 7.87
CA LEU A 149 11.48 5.12 8.29
C LEU A 149 11.79 3.93 9.22
N LYS A 150 10.90 3.66 10.17
CA LYS A 150 11.03 2.55 11.14
C LYS A 150 10.70 1.16 10.58
N ASP A 151 10.09 1.09 9.40
CA ASP A 151 9.65 -0.17 8.78
C ASP A 151 10.59 -0.62 7.66
N ILE A 152 11.55 0.24 7.26
CA ILE A 152 12.59 -0.12 6.29
C ILE A 152 13.39 -1.31 6.83
N ILE A 153 13.48 -2.35 6.03
CA ILE A 153 14.24 -3.54 6.33
C ILE A 153 15.71 -3.32 5.92
N ILE A 154 16.62 -3.51 6.87
CA ILE A 154 18.06 -3.56 6.57
C ILE A 154 18.50 -5.01 6.66
N THR A 155 18.71 -5.65 5.52
CA THR A 155 19.13 -7.06 5.48
C THR A 155 20.50 -7.26 6.10
N ALA A 156 20.88 -8.51 6.43
CA ALA A 156 22.22 -8.84 6.91
C ALA A 156 23.34 -8.43 5.94
N GLY A 157 23.03 -8.30 4.66
CA GLY A 157 23.95 -7.78 3.63
C GLY A 157 23.98 -6.25 3.52
N GLY A 158 23.30 -5.51 4.43
CA GLY A 158 23.29 -4.04 4.46
C GLY A 158 22.41 -3.39 3.38
N LYS A 159 21.54 -4.15 2.69
CA LYS A 159 20.63 -3.59 1.69
C LYS A 159 19.37 -3.05 2.37
N ASN A 160 19.05 -1.81 2.11
CA ASN A 160 17.77 -1.20 2.49
C ASN A 160 16.67 -1.69 1.52
N ILE A 161 15.59 -2.22 2.08
CA ILE A 161 14.44 -2.73 1.34
C ILE A 161 13.18 -2.10 1.89
N THR A 162 12.30 -1.72 0.99
CA THR A 162 10.97 -1.16 1.24
C THR A 162 9.93 -2.27 1.27
N PRO A 163 9.55 -2.83 2.43
CA PRO A 163 8.61 -3.95 2.50
C PRO A 163 7.23 -3.59 1.95
N SER A 164 6.77 -2.37 2.15
CA SER A 164 5.45 -1.91 1.71
C SER A 164 5.26 -2.01 0.19
N GLU A 165 6.30 -1.83 -0.62
CA GLU A 165 6.18 -1.98 -2.08
C GLU A 165 5.84 -3.43 -2.46
N ILE A 166 6.50 -4.40 -1.83
CA ILE A 166 6.28 -5.84 -2.07
C ILE A 166 4.89 -6.24 -1.56
N GLU A 167 4.56 -5.83 -0.32
CA GLU A 167 3.28 -6.13 0.32
C GLU A 167 2.09 -5.60 -0.49
N ASN A 168 2.18 -4.37 -1.01
CA ASN A 168 1.13 -3.78 -1.83
C ASN A 168 0.95 -4.51 -3.16
N GLN A 169 2.04 -5.00 -3.77
CA GLN A 169 1.95 -5.82 -4.98
C GLN A 169 1.32 -7.18 -4.72
N LEU A 170 1.57 -7.79 -3.55
CA LEU A 170 0.91 -9.02 -3.12
C LEU A 170 -0.59 -8.80 -2.88
N LYS A 171 -0.95 -7.73 -2.18
CA LYS A 171 -2.36 -7.36 -1.89
C LYS A 171 -3.17 -6.97 -3.13
N PHE A 172 -2.55 -6.79 -4.27
CA PHE A 172 -3.27 -6.62 -5.53
C PHE A 172 -3.91 -7.92 -6.03
N SER A 173 -3.45 -9.07 -5.55
CA SER A 173 -4.11 -10.35 -5.81
C SER A 173 -5.49 -10.40 -5.13
N PRO A 174 -6.55 -10.85 -5.80
CA PRO A 174 -7.86 -11.02 -5.18
C PRO A 174 -7.87 -12.07 -4.07
N TYR A 175 -6.83 -12.90 -4.00
CA TYR A 175 -6.71 -14.00 -3.03
C TYR A 175 -5.91 -13.62 -1.77
N ILE A 176 -5.34 -12.42 -1.71
CA ILE A 176 -4.49 -11.97 -0.60
C ILE A 176 -5.12 -10.75 0.06
N THR A 177 -5.59 -10.93 1.31
CA THR A 177 -6.14 -9.82 2.10
C THR A 177 -5.04 -8.92 2.64
N ASP A 178 -3.97 -9.51 3.17
CA ASP A 178 -2.81 -8.76 3.66
C ASP A 178 -1.53 -9.60 3.62
N ALA A 179 -0.39 -8.92 3.70
CA ALA A 179 0.93 -9.53 3.68
C ALA A 179 1.90 -8.74 4.55
N VAL A 180 2.80 -9.43 5.25
CA VAL A 180 3.87 -8.81 6.04
C VAL A 180 5.20 -9.42 5.60
N VAL A 181 6.06 -8.58 5.02
CA VAL A 181 7.42 -8.95 4.62
C VAL A 181 8.37 -8.77 5.80
N ILE A 182 9.17 -9.77 6.08
CA ILE A 182 10.14 -9.83 7.18
C ILE A 182 11.53 -10.10 6.62
N GLY A 183 12.56 -9.43 7.15
CA GLY A 183 13.93 -9.61 6.66
C GLY A 183 14.97 -8.73 7.37
N ASP A 184 14.56 -7.95 8.38
CA ASP A 184 15.50 -7.09 9.11
C ASP A 184 16.59 -7.94 9.78
N LYS A 185 17.87 -7.61 9.49
CA LYS A 185 19.07 -8.37 9.92
C LYS A 185 19.08 -9.84 9.51
N ARG A 186 18.28 -10.23 8.50
CA ARG A 186 18.17 -11.59 7.98
C ARG A 186 18.86 -11.75 6.63
N PRO A 187 19.24 -13.00 6.25
CA PRO A 187 19.94 -13.25 4.98
C PRO A 187 19.07 -13.08 3.74
N TYR A 188 17.73 -13.17 3.88
CA TYR A 188 16.76 -13.01 2.81
C TYR A 188 15.39 -12.63 3.35
N LEU A 189 14.48 -12.21 2.46
CA LEU A 189 13.12 -11.87 2.82
C LEU A 189 12.23 -13.12 2.88
N VAL A 190 11.34 -13.11 3.88
CA VAL A 190 10.23 -14.05 4.00
C VAL A 190 8.92 -13.27 4.13
N CYS A 191 7.78 -13.92 3.92
CA CYS A 191 6.49 -13.26 4.00
C CYS A 191 5.47 -14.10 4.78
N LEU A 192 4.71 -13.44 5.64
CA LEU A 192 3.45 -13.97 6.17
C LEU A 192 2.31 -13.43 5.33
N VAL A 193 1.41 -14.30 4.89
CA VAL A 193 0.30 -13.95 4.00
C VAL A 193 -1.03 -14.32 4.66
N MET A 194 -1.98 -13.41 4.61
CA MET A 194 -3.36 -13.63 4.99
C MET A 194 -4.21 -13.72 3.73
N ILE A 195 -4.94 -14.83 3.57
CA ILE A 195 -5.74 -15.10 2.36
C ILE A 195 -7.18 -14.61 2.49
N ASP A 196 -7.77 -14.27 1.33
CA ASP A 196 -9.19 -13.99 1.21
C ASP A 196 -9.97 -15.29 0.95
N HIS A 197 -10.55 -15.85 2.01
CA HIS A 197 -11.28 -17.13 1.94
C HIS A 197 -12.57 -17.04 1.13
N GLU A 198 -13.19 -15.85 1.03
CA GLU A 198 -14.44 -15.66 0.29
C GLU A 198 -14.18 -15.72 -1.21
N ASN A 199 -13.13 -15.07 -1.69
CA ASN A 199 -12.72 -15.14 -3.09
C ASN A 199 -12.25 -16.55 -3.46
N PHE A 200 -11.52 -17.24 -2.57
CA PHE A 200 -11.17 -18.64 -2.81
C PHE A 200 -12.42 -19.53 -2.94
N ALA A 201 -13.41 -19.35 -2.08
CA ALA A 201 -14.66 -20.16 -2.11
C ALA A 201 -15.50 -19.87 -3.37
N GLN A 202 -15.41 -18.65 -3.94
CA GLN A 202 -16.16 -18.29 -5.14
C GLN A 202 -15.49 -18.78 -6.43
N ASP A 203 -14.16 -18.70 -6.50
CA ASP A 203 -13.43 -18.96 -7.73
C ASP A 203 -12.92 -20.40 -7.86
N HIS A 204 -12.82 -21.13 -6.76
CA HIS A 204 -12.26 -22.47 -6.71
C HIS A 204 -13.13 -23.39 -5.87
N ASP A 205 -13.46 -24.58 -6.43
CA ASP A 205 -14.17 -25.64 -5.72
C ASP A 205 -13.18 -26.45 -4.84
N ILE A 206 -12.62 -25.77 -3.83
CA ILE A 206 -11.70 -26.38 -2.87
C ILE A 206 -12.47 -26.76 -1.62
N PRO A 207 -12.58 -28.05 -1.27
CA PRO A 207 -13.27 -28.48 -0.06
C PRO A 207 -12.45 -28.10 1.17
N PHE A 208 -13.04 -27.34 2.08
CA PHE A 208 -12.44 -27.01 3.37
C PHE A 208 -13.49 -27.02 4.49
N SER A 209 -13.06 -27.36 5.69
CA SER A 209 -13.93 -27.36 6.88
C SER A 209 -13.85 -26.08 7.70
N ASN A 210 -12.71 -25.39 7.63
CA ASN A 210 -12.44 -24.13 8.32
C ASN A 210 -11.28 -23.38 7.65
N TYR A 211 -11.04 -22.14 8.06
CA TYR A 211 -9.99 -21.27 7.48
C TYR A 211 -8.58 -21.90 7.54
N ALA A 212 -8.22 -22.55 8.65
CA ALA A 212 -6.92 -23.20 8.79
C ALA A 212 -6.76 -24.36 7.80
N SER A 213 -7.81 -25.16 7.56
CA SER A 213 -7.79 -26.27 6.59
C SER A 213 -7.67 -25.74 5.16
N LEU A 214 -8.29 -24.59 4.84
CA LEU A 214 -8.13 -23.92 3.57
C LEU A 214 -6.67 -23.46 3.37
N CYS A 215 -6.08 -22.80 4.37
CA CYS A 215 -4.68 -22.39 4.31
C CYS A 215 -3.71 -23.55 4.06
N ARG A 216 -4.04 -24.76 4.55
CA ARG A 216 -3.20 -25.97 4.37
C ARG A 216 -3.44 -26.72 3.07
N ALA A 217 -4.48 -26.37 2.32
CA ALA A 217 -4.79 -27.03 1.04
C ALA A 217 -3.65 -26.81 0.03
N PRO A 218 -3.14 -27.89 -0.62
CA PRO A 218 -2.04 -27.78 -1.58
C PRO A 218 -2.34 -26.84 -2.75
N GLU A 219 -3.60 -26.78 -3.17
CA GLU A 219 -4.08 -25.91 -4.25
C GLU A 219 -3.94 -24.45 -3.88
N VAL A 220 -4.30 -24.09 -2.62
CA VAL A 220 -4.18 -22.74 -2.07
C VAL A 220 -2.69 -22.36 -1.96
N GLN A 221 -1.87 -23.25 -1.39
CA GLN A 221 -0.43 -23.02 -1.27
C GLN A 221 0.21 -22.76 -2.64
N LYS A 222 -0.13 -23.57 -3.66
CA LYS A 222 0.39 -23.42 -5.02
C LYS A 222 -0.08 -22.13 -5.70
N LEU A 223 -1.33 -21.72 -5.46
CA LEU A 223 -1.86 -20.49 -6.03
C LEU A 223 -1.11 -19.27 -5.42
N ILE A 224 -0.98 -19.23 -4.09
CA ILE A 224 -0.26 -18.14 -3.42
C ILE A 224 1.24 -18.14 -3.79
N GLU A 225 1.86 -19.31 -3.97
CA GLU A 225 3.23 -19.41 -4.51
C GLU A 225 3.34 -18.73 -5.89
N GLY A 226 2.39 -18.98 -6.78
CA GLY A 226 2.32 -18.32 -8.09
C GLY A 226 2.16 -16.80 -7.99
N GLU A 227 1.38 -16.29 -7.03
CA GLU A 227 1.25 -14.86 -6.78
C GLU A 227 2.55 -14.25 -6.24
N VAL A 228 3.22 -14.91 -5.30
CA VAL A 228 4.54 -14.50 -4.79
C VAL A 228 5.57 -14.48 -5.92
N GLU A 229 5.61 -15.49 -6.77
CA GLU A 229 6.50 -15.53 -7.93
C GLU A 229 6.20 -14.42 -8.95
N ARG A 230 4.93 -14.12 -9.20
CA ARG A 230 4.49 -13.02 -10.07
C ARG A 230 5.02 -11.68 -9.56
N VAL A 231 4.91 -11.45 -8.27
CA VAL A 231 5.40 -10.22 -7.62
C VAL A 231 6.93 -10.19 -7.65
N ASN A 232 7.61 -11.28 -7.29
CA ASN A 232 9.07 -11.38 -7.28
C ASN A 232 9.72 -11.01 -8.63
N LYS A 233 9.05 -11.26 -9.77
CA LYS A 233 9.55 -10.87 -11.10
C LYS A 233 9.71 -9.36 -11.30
N GLN A 234 9.07 -8.56 -10.45
CA GLN A 234 9.11 -7.09 -10.53
C GLN A 234 10.24 -6.49 -9.67
N PHE A 235 10.90 -7.32 -8.85
CA PHE A 235 11.89 -6.88 -7.85
C PHE A 235 13.27 -7.49 -8.10
N ALA A 236 14.29 -6.77 -7.66
CA ALA A 236 15.67 -7.26 -7.71
C ALA A 236 15.82 -8.53 -6.82
N ARG A 237 16.78 -9.40 -7.17
CA ARG A 237 16.97 -10.70 -6.50
C ARG A 237 17.05 -10.61 -4.97
N VAL A 238 17.63 -9.54 -4.44
CA VAL A 238 17.79 -9.32 -2.99
C VAL A 238 16.49 -8.87 -2.31
N GLU A 239 15.55 -8.35 -3.08
CA GLU A 239 14.23 -7.87 -2.65
C GLU A 239 13.14 -8.92 -2.81
N GLN A 240 13.48 -10.09 -3.35
CA GLN A 240 12.53 -11.16 -3.57
C GLN A 240 12.23 -11.94 -2.29
N VAL A 241 10.96 -12.21 -2.06
CA VAL A 241 10.49 -13.13 -1.02
C VAL A 241 10.93 -14.56 -1.37
N LYS A 242 11.71 -15.20 -0.50
CA LYS A 242 12.26 -16.55 -0.72
C LYS A 242 11.39 -17.66 -0.15
N LYS A 243 10.70 -17.41 0.95
CA LYS A 243 9.76 -18.34 1.57
C LYS A 243 8.56 -17.56 2.08
N PHE A 244 7.41 -18.17 2.10
CA PHE A 244 6.20 -17.61 2.71
C PHE A 244 5.50 -18.64 3.61
N ARG A 245 4.62 -18.15 4.48
CA ARG A 245 3.67 -18.97 5.25
C ARG A 245 2.34 -18.27 5.29
N LEU A 246 1.27 -19.03 5.27
CA LEU A 246 -0.08 -18.50 5.47
C LEU A 246 -0.37 -18.37 6.97
N ILE A 247 -1.00 -17.28 7.36
CA ILE A 247 -1.55 -17.11 8.70
C ILE A 247 -2.84 -17.93 8.75
N GLU A 248 -2.84 -19.00 9.56
CA GLU A 248 -3.96 -19.95 9.64
C GLU A 248 -5.13 -19.48 10.52
N GLN A 249 -5.03 -18.26 11.04
CA GLN A 249 -6.08 -17.60 11.81
C GLN A 249 -6.71 -16.50 10.96
N LYS A 250 -8.04 -16.53 10.79
CA LYS A 250 -8.76 -15.38 10.21
C LYS A 250 -8.76 -14.25 11.25
N LEU A 251 -8.18 -13.10 10.87
CA LEU A 251 -8.14 -11.91 11.71
C LEU A 251 -9.35 -11.02 11.41
N GLY A 252 -9.94 -10.45 12.45
CA GLY A 252 -11.04 -9.50 12.39
C GLY A 252 -10.68 -8.18 13.09
N ALA A 253 -11.60 -7.20 13.07
CA ALA A 253 -11.37 -5.87 13.64
C ALA A 253 -11.11 -5.88 15.16
N GLU A 254 -11.52 -6.92 15.84
CA GLU A 254 -11.37 -7.15 17.29
C GLU A 254 -9.98 -7.70 17.65
N ASP A 255 -9.20 -8.18 16.66
CA ASP A 255 -7.92 -8.81 16.90
C ASP A 255 -6.83 -7.75 17.12
N GLU A 256 -5.95 -8.01 18.10
CA GLU A 256 -4.87 -7.10 18.48
C GLU A 256 -3.84 -6.89 17.37
N GLU A 257 -3.76 -7.80 16.40
CA GLU A 257 -2.89 -7.74 15.23
C GLU A 257 -3.28 -6.64 14.25
N LEU A 258 -4.53 -6.20 14.28
CA LEU A 258 -5.05 -5.19 13.37
C LEU A 258 -5.19 -3.82 14.06
N THR A 259 -5.03 -2.77 13.26
CA THR A 259 -5.47 -1.43 13.64
C THR A 259 -6.99 -1.33 13.49
N PRO A 260 -7.65 -0.31 14.09
CA PRO A 260 -9.07 -0.04 13.82
C PRO A 260 -9.40 0.18 12.33
N THR A 261 -8.38 0.49 11.51
CA THR A 261 -8.49 0.64 10.05
C THR A 261 -8.09 -0.62 9.29
N MET A 262 -8.10 -1.80 9.97
CA MET A 262 -7.83 -3.12 9.39
C MET A 262 -6.42 -3.30 8.80
N LYS A 263 -5.41 -2.59 9.31
CA LYS A 263 -4.01 -2.76 8.91
C LYS A 263 -3.27 -3.63 9.91
N LEU A 264 -2.48 -4.58 9.44
CA LEU A 264 -1.61 -5.39 10.29
C LEU A 264 -0.57 -4.52 11.02
N LYS A 265 -0.48 -4.71 12.33
CA LYS A 265 0.55 -4.11 13.18
C LYS A 265 1.81 -4.95 13.09
N ARG A 266 2.74 -4.59 12.22
CA ARG A 266 3.99 -5.33 11.95
C ARG A 266 4.71 -5.82 13.21
N LYS A 267 4.90 -4.94 14.19
CA LYS A 267 5.58 -5.30 15.45
C LYS A 267 4.86 -6.43 16.19
N PHE A 268 3.55 -6.38 16.26
CA PHE A 268 2.72 -7.38 16.95
C PHE A 268 2.74 -8.71 16.19
N VAL A 269 2.57 -8.66 14.87
CA VAL A 269 2.64 -9.84 13.99
C VAL A 269 3.99 -10.54 14.13
N ASN A 270 5.10 -9.79 14.13
CA ASN A 270 6.45 -10.34 14.31
C ASN A 270 6.62 -11.02 15.66
N GLN A 271 5.99 -10.53 16.72
CA GLN A 271 6.04 -11.14 18.05
C GLN A 271 5.17 -12.40 18.13
N LYS A 272 3.93 -12.31 17.70
CA LYS A 272 2.95 -13.40 17.79
C LYS A 272 3.36 -14.61 16.93
N TYR A 273 3.87 -14.36 15.73
CA TYR A 273 4.25 -15.41 14.78
C TYR A 273 5.76 -15.67 14.73
N ALA A 274 6.49 -15.35 15.81
CA ALA A 274 7.94 -15.49 15.85
C ALA A 274 8.41 -16.90 15.48
N ASP A 275 7.80 -17.95 16.04
CA ASP A 275 8.17 -19.35 15.76
C ASP A 275 7.94 -19.73 14.29
N LEU A 276 6.83 -19.25 13.70
CA LEU A 276 6.50 -19.47 12.31
C LEU A 276 7.52 -18.77 11.39
N ILE A 277 7.90 -17.54 11.73
CA ILE A 277 8.93 -16.76 11.04
C ILE A 277 10.27 -17.47 11.11
N GLU A 278 10.70 -17.89 12.31
CA GLU A 278 11.97 -18.62 12.51
C GLU A 278 12.01 -19.94 11.73
N SER A 279 10.87 -20.63 11.59
CA SER A 279 10.77 -21.86 10.80
C SER A 279 11.14 -21.66 9.33
N MET A 280 10.94 -20.47 8.79
CA MET A 280 11.27 -20.14 7.40
C MET A 280 12.76 -19.89 7.18
N TYR A 281 13.53 -19.59 8.24
CA TYR A 281 14.98 -19.38 8.18
C TYR A 281 15.79 -20.64 8.54
N ARG A 282 15.14 -21.65 9.08
CA ARG A 282 15.79 -22.96 9.31
C ARG A 282 16.01 -23.68 7.97
N PRO A 283 17.14 -24.41 7.83
CA PRO A 283 17.44 -25.17 6.62
C PRO A 283 16.40 -26.26 6.32
#